data_fdbf4cc81294018b6f9601329879e7e6
#
_entry.id   fdbf4cc81294018b6f9601329879e7e6
#
_cell.length_a   1.000
_cell.length_b   1.000
_cell.length_c   1.000
_cell.angle_alpha   90.00
_cell.angle_beta   90.00
_cell.angle_gamma   90.00
#
_symmetry.space_group_name_H-M   'P 1'
#
loop_
_entity.id
_entity.type
_entity.pdbx_description
1 polymer ?
#
loop_
_entity_poly.entity_id
_entity_poly.type
_entity_poly.pdbx_seq_one_letter_code
_entity_poly.pdbx_strand_id
1 'polypeptide(L)' 'MTKKNIYLVSDVDKARELEAYIVSTKDGMEVFGLIGCDELEELTDAQREFVQSDEALQFKSN' A
#
# COMPACT_ATOMS: atom_id res chain seq x y z
N MET A 1 15.70 -15.24 -2.97
CA MET A 1 14.96 -14.07 -3.41
C MET A 1 13.92 -13.69 -2.39
N THR A 2 13.96 -12.46 -1.95
CA THR A 2 12.98 -11.96 -1.00
C THR A 2 11.72 -11.55 -1.75
N LYS A 3 10.57 -11.97 -1.23
CA LYS A 3 9.29 -11.57 -1.78
C LYS A 3 8.84 -10.32 -1.03
N LYS A 4 8.67 -9.24 -1.77
CA LYS A 4 8.19 -8.01 -1.19
C LYS A 4 6.66 -8.06 -1.07
N ASN A 5 6.16 -7.71 0.09
CA ASN A 5 4.72 -7.60 0.30
C ASN A 5 4.26 -6.22 -0.15
N ILE A 6 3.26 -6.18 -1.01
CA ILE A 6 2.72 -4.93 -1.52
C ILE A 6 1.23 -4.88 -1.19
N TYR A 7 0.82 -3.78 -0.58
CA TYR A 7 -0.56 -3.57 -0.15
C TYR A 7 -1.18 -2.42 -0.95
N LEU A 8 -2.43 -2.60 -1.36
CA LEU A 8 -3.17 -1.59 -2.09
C LEU A 8 -3.96 -0.71 -1.14
N VAL A 9 -3.84 0.60 -1.31
CA VAL A 9 -4.67 1.58 -0.61
C VAL A 9 -5.58 2.21 -1.66
N SER A 10 -6.83 1.79 -1.70
CA SER A 10 -7.77 2.24 -2.75
C SER A 10 -8.23 3.68 -2.58
N ASP A 11 -8.16 4.21 -1.37
CA ASP A 11 -8.56 5.60 -1.09
C ASP A 11 -7.31 6.49 -1.14
N VAL A 12 -7.30 7.44 -2.08
CA VAL A 12 -6.15 8.31 -2.26
C VAL A 12 -5.89 9.20 -1.05
N ASP A 13 -6.93 9.65 -0.37
CA ASP A 13 -6.77 10.46 0.84
C ASP A 13 -6.11 9.64 1.94
N LYS A 14 -6.52 8.40 2.10
CA LYS A 14 -5.90 7.49 3.05
C LYS A 14 -4.47 7.18 2.66
N ALA A 15 -4.21 7.01 1.36
CA ALA A 15 -2.86 6.76 0.88
C ALA A 15 -1.92 7.91 1.22
N ARG A 16 -2.38 9.15 1.06
CA ARG A 16 -1.58 10.31 1.42
C ARG A 16 -1.31 10.36 2.92
N GLU A 17 -2.32 10.05 3.71
CA GLU A 17 -2.20 10.01 5.16
C GLU A 17 -1.16 8.97 5.60
N LEU A 18 -1.10 7.86 4.90
CA LEU A 18 -0.18 6.76 5.19
C LEU A 18 1.17 6.92 4.48
N GLU A 19 1.35 8.00 3.73
CA GLU A 19 2.57 8.24 2.96
C GLU A 19 2.85 7.11 1.97
N ALA A 20 1.78 6.54 1.43
CA ALA A 20 1.88 5.47 0.44
C ALA A 20 2.31 6.03 -0.91
N TYR A 21 2.90 5.17 -1.73
CA TYR A 21 3.27 5.55 -3.08
C TYR A 21 2.02 5.70 -3.94
N ILE A 22 1.79 6.89 -4.49
CA ILE A 22 0.59 7.18 -5.27
C ILE A 22 0.79 6.74 -6.72
N VAL A 23 -0.15 5.94 -7.22
CA VAL A 23 -0.12 5.42 -8.58
C VAL A 23 -1.41 5.82 -9.28
N SER A 24 -1.30 6.24 -10.53
CA SER A 24 -2.48 6.50 -11.35
C SER A 24 -2.39 5.66 -12.62
N THR A 25 -3.56 5.29 -13.15
CA THR A 25 -3.61 4.56 -14.42
C THR A 25 -3.29 5.50 -15.57
N LYS A 26 -2.99 4.94 -16.74
CA LYS A 26 -2.66 5.73 -17.92
C LYS A 26 -3.78 6.69 -18.31
N ASP A 27 -5.00 6.27 -18.07
CA ASP A 27 -6.17 7.08 -18.43
C ASP A 27 -6.55 8.08 -17.33
N GLY A 28 -5.84 8.05 -16.22
CA GLY A 28 -6.18 8.89 -15.08
C GLY A 28 -7.50 8.51 -14.42
N MET A 29 -8.02 7.35 -14.77
CA MET A 29 -9.33 6.90 -14.28
C MET A 29 -9.29 6.41 -12.84
N GLU A 30 -8.16 5.88 -12.42
CA GLU A 30 -8.01 5.38 -11.06
C GLU A 30 -6.73 5.91 -10.44
N VAL A 31 -6.85 6.31 -9.18
CA VAL A 31 -5.70 6.75 -8.38
C VAL A 31 -5.76 5.96 -7.07
N PHE A 32 -4.64 5.38 -6.73
CA PHE A 32 -4.56 4.58 -5.50
C PHE A 32 -3.14 4.63 -4.97
N GLY A 33 -2.93 4.13 -3.77
CA GLY A 33 -1.62 4.08 -3.15
C GLY A 33 -1.12 2.67 -3.00
N LEU A 34 0.19 2.53 -2.94
CA LEU A 34 0.83 1.24 -2.68
C LEU A 34 1.78 1.37 -1.50
N ILE A 35 1.75 0.38 -0.61
CA ILE A 35 2.68 0.27 0.50
C ILE A 35 3.45 -1.03 0.29
N GLY A 36 4.78 -0.93 0.19
CA GLY A 36 5.63 -2.10 0.01
C GLY A 36 6.59 -2.26 1.17
N CYS A 37 6.78 -3.50 1.62
CA CYS A 37 7.75 -3.80 2.66
C CYS A 37 8.13 -5.27 2.60
N ASP A 38 9.33 -5.59 3.08
CA ASP A 38 9.75 -6.97 3.25
C ASP A 38 9.25 -7.50 4.59
N GLU A 39 9.28 -6.66 5.62
CA GLU A 39 8.82 -7.03 6.95
C GLU A 39 7.96 -5.89 7.52
N LEU A 40 6.98 -6.25 8.35
CA LEU A 40 6.07 -5.27 8.93
C LEU A 40 6.76 -4.23 9.78
N GLU A 41 7.91 -4.59 10.36
CA GLU A 41 8.68 -3.66 11.19
C GLU A 41 9.21 -2.46 10.41
N GLU A 42 9.29 -2.57 9.09
CA GLU A 42 9.74 -1.47 8.24
C GLU A 42 8.68 -0.37 8.10
N LEU A 43 7.44 -0.68 8.46
CA LEU A 43 6.34 0.25 8.29
C LEU A 43 6.17 1.15 9.50
N THR A 44 5.59 2.34 9.27
CA THR A 44 5.16 3.20 10.38
C THR A 44 4.01 2.53 11.12
N ASP A 45 3.71 3.01 12.33
CA ASP A 45 2.61 2.45 13.11
C ASP A 45 1.29 2.54 12.36
N ALA A 46 1.04 3.68 11.71
CA ALA A 46 -0.19 3.88 10.94
C ALA A 46 -0.27 2.93 9.75
N GLN A 47 0.83 2.77 9.02
CA GLN A 47 0.87 1.87 7.88
C GLN A 47 0.68 0.41 8.31
N ARG A 48 1.33 0.04 9.41
CA ARG A 48 1.22 -1.34 9.94
C ARG A 48 -0.21 -1.64 10.34
N GLU A 49 -0.85 -0.71 11.03
CA GLU A 49 -2.24 -0.87 11.44
C GLU A 49 -3.15 -1.04 10.23
N PHE A 50 -2.92 -0.24 9.19
CA PHE A 50 -3.72 -0.34 7.96
C PHE A 50 -3.55 -1.70 7.28
N VAL A 51 -2.31 -2.16 7.10
CA VAL A 51 -2.08 -3.40 6.36
C VAL A 51 -2.54 -4.64 7.13
N GLN A 52 -2.73 -4.52 8.43
CA GLN A 52 -3.27 -5.60 9.25
C GLN A 52 -4.80 -5.57 9.32
N SER A 53 -5.42 -4.54 8.75
CA SER A 53 -6.87 -4.42 8.75
C SER A 53 -7.47 -5.11 7.52
N ASP A 54 -8.78 -5.30 7.54
CA ASP A 54 -9.49 -5.90 6.42
C ASP A 54 -9.58 -4.97 5.21
N GLU A 55 -9.25 -3.70 5.38
CA GLU A 55 -9.29 -2.72 4.29
C GLU A 55 -8.17 -2.89 3.29
N ALA A 56 -7.08 -3.49 3.71
CA ALA A 56 -5.90 -3.65 2.85
C ALA A 56 -6.06 -4.87 1.94
N LEU A 57 -5.76 -4.66 0.66
CA LEU A 57 -5.68 -5.76 -0.30
C LEU A 57 -4.21 -6.03 -0.56
N GLN A 58 -3.79 -7.25 -0.37
CA GLN A 58 -2.38 -7.61 -0.51
C GLN A 58 -2.10 -8.17 -1.89
N PHE A 59 -1.05 -7.65 -2.52
CA PHE A 59 -0.50 -8.22 -3.73
C PHE A 59 0.81 -8.91 -3.41
N LYS A 60 1.09 -9.97 -4.15
CA LYS A 60 2.41 -10.58 -4.10
C LYS A 60 3.15 -10.20 -5.36
N SER A 61 4.29 -9.54 -5.20
CA SER A 61 5.16 -9.26 -6.34
C SER A 61 6.24 -10.32 -6.40
N ASN A 62 6.48 -10.77 -7.58
CA ASN A 62 7.56 -11.73 -7.82
C ASN A 62 8.79 -11.02 -8.32
#